data_eb49093c496eb4e4784552f2a5f079cb
#
_entry.id   eb49093c496eb4e4784552f2a5f079cb
#
_cell.length_a   1.000
_cell.length_b   1.000
_cell.length_c   1.000
_cell.angle_alpha   90.00
_cell.angle_beta   90.00
_cell.angle_gamma   90.00
#
_symmetry.space_group_name_H-M   'P 1'
#
loop_
_entity.id
_entity.type
_entity.pdbx_description
1 polymer ?
#
loop_
_entity_poly.entity_id
_entity_poly.type
_entity_poly.pdbx_seq_one_letter_code
_entity_poly.pdbx_strand_id
1 'polypeptide(L)'
;KYDPFGAAHSSTSISAALGFAVANKMAGKPGRGIAVIGDGAMSAGMAYEAMNNAAQAGNRLIVILNDNDMSIAPPVGGLSAYLARLVSSRPFLNLRELAKKISRRLPEPLHIAARKTDEFARGMAMGGTLFEELGFYYVGPIDGHNLEHLIPVLENVRDAAEGPCLIHVVTKKGHGYAPAESAADKYHGVQKFDVVTGAQVKAPPGPPSYQNVFGETLAKIADTDPRICAITAAMPSGTGVDKFASAHPDRAFDVGIAEQHAVTFAAGLAAQGMRPFCAIYSTFLQRAYDQVVHDVAIQNLPVRFAIDRAGLVGADGSTHAGSFDITYLATLPNMVVMAPSDEAELVHMTYTAALHDSGPIAVRYPRGNGTGIALPETPEQLPIGKGRIVRQGKKVAILSLGTRLEEALKAAEQLEARGLSTTVADLRFAKPLDTDLIRTLLTTHEVAVTVEEGAIGGFGAHVLTMASDEGLIDAGLKLRTLRLPDVFQDQDSPQKQYDDAGLNAPHIVEAALKALRINSAVAQSEKRA
;
A
#
# COMPACT_ATOMS: atom_id res chain seq x y z
N LYS A 1 -26.61 0.46 -2.41
CA LYS A 1 -27.71 -0.48 -2.09
C LYS A 1 -27.30 -1.93 -2.36
N TYR A 2 -26.57 -2.20 -3.47
CA TYR A 2 -26.20 -3.54 -3.92
C TYR A 2 -24.72 -3.85 -3.68
N ASP A 3 -23.92 -2.87 -3.36
CA ASP A 3 -22.53 -2.97 -2.92
C ASP A 3 -22.41 -2.28 -1.55
N PRO A 4 -22.71 -3.02 -0.45
CA PRO A 4 -22.80 -2.44 0.88
C PRO A 4 -21.45 -2.40 1.62
N PHE A 5 -20.36 -2.89 1.03
CA PHE A 5 -19.07 -2.99 1.68
C PHE A 5 -17.99 -2.36 0.80
N GLY A 6 -17.45 -1.21 1.24
CA GLY A 6 -16.36 -0.54 0.55
C GLY A 6 -15.06 -1.34 0.63
N ALA A 7 -14.38 -1.48 -0.50
CA ALA A 7 -13.09 -2.16 -0.58
C ALA A 7 -12.18 -1.44 -1.57
N ALA A 8 -10.94 -1.21 -1.18
CA ALA A 8 -9.87 -0.78 -2.07
C ALA A 8 -8.60 -1.61 -1.85
N HIS A 9 -8.38 -2.11 -0.62
CA HIS A 9 -7.43 -3.19 -0.39
C HIS A 9 -8.06 -4.51 -0.83
N SER A 10 -7.36 -5.26 -1.67
CA SER A 10 -7.86 -6.51 -2.25
C SER A 10 -8.05 -7.64 -1.22
N SER A 11 -8.71 -8.72 -1.65
CA SER A 11 -8.77 -10.02 -0.96
C SER A 11 -9.70 -10.10 0.26
N THR A 12 -10.47 -9.06 0.56
CA THR A 12 -11.38 -9.00 1.71
C THR A 12 -12.80 -9.47 1.38
N SER A 13 -13.17 -9.55 0.10
CA SER A 13 -14.55 -9.72 -0.36
C SER A 13 -15.19 -11.02 0.11
N ILE A 14 -14.46 -12.14 0.13
CA ILE A 14 -14.99 -13.44 0.57
C ILE A 14 -15.34 -13.39 2.06
N SER A 15 -14.44 -12.87 2.91
CA SER A 15 -14.69 -12.71 4.35
C SER A 15 -15.89 -11.81 4.63
N ALA A 16 -15.98 -10.67 3.94
CA ALA A 16 -17.09 -9.74 4.10
C ALA A 16 -18.42 -10.38 3.68
N ALA A 17 -18.46 -11.03 2.50
CA ALA A 17 -19.65 -11.70 2.00
C ALA A 17 -20.08 -12.88 2.89
N LEU A 18 -19.13 -13.61 3.46
CA LEU A 18 -19.42 -14.65 4.48
C LEU A 18 -20.09 -14.05 5.70
N GLY A 19 -19.59 -12.91 6.20
CA GLY A 19 -20.22 -12.17 7.29
C GLY A 19 -21.66 -11.77 6.98
N PHE A 20 -21.96 -11.27 5.77
CA PHE A 20 -23.33 -10.99 5.33
C PHE A 20 -24.20 -12.24 5.26
N ALA A 21 -23.67 -13.35 4.74
CA ALA A 21 -24.43 -14.61 4.67
C ALA A 21 -24.78 -15.14 6.06
N VAL A 22 -23.85 -15.11 7.00
CA VAL A 22 -24.06 -15.49 8.41
C VAL A 22 -25.09 -14.58 9.08
N ALA A 23 -24.96 -13.26 8.92
CA ALA A 23 -25.89 -12.30 9.51
C ALA A 23 -27.32 -12.48 8.97
N ASN A 24 -27.48 -12.73 7.66
CA ASN A 24 -28.78 -13.05 7.07
C ASN A 24 -29.37 -14.34 7.63
N LYS A 25 -28.56 -15.39 7.80
CA LYS A 25 -28.98 -16.65 8.40
C LYS A 25 -29.46 -16.46 9.85
N MET A 26 -28.69 -15.74 10.67
CA MET A 26 -29.04 -15.43 12.06
C MET A 26 -30.35 -14.59 12.16
N ALA A 27 -30.56 -13.69 11.22
CA ALA A 27 -31.76 -12.86 11.16
C ALA A 27 -32.97 -13.52 10.48
N GLY A 28 -32.87 -14.78 10.05
CA GLY A 28 -33.91 -15.49 9.31
C GLY A 28 -34.23 -14.87 7.91
N LYS A 29 -33.30 -14.09 7.35
CA LYS A 29 -33.47 -13.44 6.04
C LYS A 29 -33.01 -14.36 4.91
N PRO A 30 -33.68 -14.36 3.74
CA PRO A 30 -33.35 -15.24 2.61
C PRO A 30 -32.12 -14.77 1.80
N GLY A 31 -31.47 -13.67 2.20
CA GLY A 31 -30.36 -13.08 1.48
C GLY A 31 -29.12 -13.97 1.38
N ARG A 32 -28.34 -13.79 0.30
CA ARG A 32 -27.05 -14.43 0.07
C ARG A 32 -25.92 -13.43 0.23
N GLY A 33 -24.74 -13.88 0.66
CA GLY A 33 -23.49 -13.15 0.50
C GLY A 33 -22.92 -13.43 -0.89
N ILE A 34 -22.61 -12.39 -1.68
CA ILE A 34 -21.97 -12.54 -2.98
C ILE A 34 -20.64 -11.79 -2.93
N ALA A 35 -19.54 -12.50 -3.16
CA ALA A 35 -18.20 -11.94 -3.31
C ALA A 35 -17.78 -11.99 -4.78
N VAL A 36 -17.27 -10.86 -5.32
CA VAL A 36 -16.55 -10.84 -6.58
C VAL A 36 -15.09 -10.62 -6.27
N ILE A 37 -14.23 -11.50 -6.77
CA ILE A 37 -12.79 -11.47 -6.50
C ILE A 37 -12.00 -11.77 -7.78
N GLY A 38 -10.93 -11.01 -8.03
CA GLY A 38 -10.01 -11.28 -9.13
C GLY A 38 -9.02 -12.41 -8.78
N ASP A 39 -8.47 -13.06 -9.80
CA ASP A 39 -7.47 -14.12 -9.68
C ASP A 39 -6.23 -13.68 -8.91
N GLY A 40 -5.71 -12.47 -9.17
CA GLY A 40 -4.59 -11.89 -8.40
C GLY A 40 -4.93 -11.69 -6.92
N ALA A 41 -6.16 -11.27 -6.60
CA ALA A 41 -6.60 -11.09 -5.23
C ALA A 41 -6.82 -12.41 -4.47
N MET A 42 -7.02 -13.52 -5.19
CA MET A 42 -7.10 -14.87 -4.61
C MET A 42 -5.77 -15.37 -4.06
N SER A 43 -4.64 -14.77 -4.41
CA SER A 43 -3.32 -15.18 -3.92
C SER A 43 -3.06 -14.81 -2.45
N ALA A 44 -3.82 -13.90 -1.86
CA ALA A 44 -3.66 -13.49 -0.47
C ALA A 44 -4.22 -14.52 0.53
N GLY A 45 -3.55 -14.66 1.66
CA GLY A 45 -3.90 -15.63 2.72
C GLY A 45 -5.35 -15.50 3.19
N MET A 46 -5.85 -14.26 3.37
CA MET A 46 -7.22 -14.00 3.82
C MET A 46 -8.29 -14.65 2.93
N ALA A 47 -8.06 -14.76 1.61
CA ALA A 47 -8.99 -15.45 0.70
C ALA A 47 -9.10 -16.94 1.06
N TYR A 48 -7.96 -17.59 1.36
CA TYR A 48 -7.94 -19.00 1.79
C TYR A 48 -8.53 -19.21 3.16
N GLU A 49 -8.25 -18.32 4.12
CA GLU A 49 -8.84 -18.34 5.46
C GLU A 49 -10.37 -18.25 5.39
N ALA A 50 -10.88 -17.34 4.57
CA ALA A 50 -12.31 -17.16 4.36
C ALA A 50 -12.95 -18.39 3.69
N MET A 51 -12.31 -18.97 2.67
CA MET A 51 -12.81 -20.19 2.03
C MET A 51 -12.81 -21.38 2.99
N ASN A 52 -11.75 -21.59 3.74
CA ASN A 52 -11.66 -22.64 4.76
C ASN A 52 -12.76 -22.51 5.81
N ASN A 53 -13.06 -21.29 6.27
CA ASN A 53 -14.12 -21.05 7.24
C ASN A 53 -15.53 -21.22 6.62
N ALA A 54 -15.72 -20.83 5.37
CA ALA A 54 -17.02 -20.90 4.69
C ALA A 54 -17.54 -22.33 4.56
N ALA A 55 -16.64 -23.32 4.40
CA ALA A 55 -17.00 -24.74 4.29
C ALA A 55 -17.77 -25.27 5.50
N GLN A 56 -17.37 -24.85 6.72
CA GLN A 56 -18.01 -25.31 7.96
C GLN A 56 -19.35 -24.62 8.24
N ALA A 57 -19.55 -23.43 7.74
CA ALA A 57 -20.65 -22.57 8.14
C ALA A 57 -22.01 -22.92 7.49
N GLY A 58 -22.04 -23.74 6.42
CA GLY A 58 -23.26 -24.10 5.69
C GLY A 58 -24.07 -22.89 5.25
N ASN A 59 -23.38 -21.82 4.83
CA ASN A 59 -23.97 -20.54 4.51
C ASN A 59 -24.21 -20.36 3.01
N ARG A 60 -25.16 -19.51 2.67
CA ARG A 60 -25.51 -19.15 1.30
C ARG A 60 -24.49 -18.12 0.74
N LEU A 61 -23.24 -18.54 0.58
CA LEU A 61 -22.15 -17.74 0.03
C LEU A 61 -21.93 -18.08 -1.44
N ILE A 62 -21.86 -17.07 -2.30
CA ILE A 62 -21.49 -17.21 -3.71
C ILE A 62 -20.21 -16.41 -3.92
N VAL A 63 -19.15 -17.08 -4.38
CA VAL A 63 -17.90 -16.44 -4.80
C VAL A 63 -17.82 -16.45 -6.31
N ILE A 64 -17.70 -15.29 -6.93
CA ILE A 64 -17.47 -15.13 -8.35
C ILE A 64 -15.99 -14.82 -8.55
N LEU A 65 -15.22 -15.82 -8.98
CA LEU A 65 -13.83 -15.65 -9.35
C LEU A 65 -13.75 -15.09 -10.77
N ASN A 66 -13.36 -13.85 -10.91
CA ASN A 66 -13.10 -13.20 -12.20
C ASN A 66 -11.63 -13.43 -12.59
N ASP A 67 -11.40 -14.49 -13.35
CA ASP A 67 -10.09 -14.87 -13.86
C ASP A 67 -9.83 -14.15 -15.19
N ASN A 68 -8.89 -13.20 -15.17
CA ASN A 68 -8.52 -12.45 -16.38
C ASN A 68 -7.01 -12.52 -16.68
N ASP A 69 -6.31 -13.47 -16.02
CA ASP A 69 -4.88 -13.72 -16.16
C ASP A 69 -4.04 -12.45 -15.98
N MET A 70 -4.49 -11.54 -15.09
CA MET A 70 -3.81 -10.29 -14.80
C MET A 70 -4.16 -9.74 -13.42
N SER A 71 -3.11 -9.43 -12.65
CA SER A 71 -3.16 -8.60 -11.45
C SER A 71 -2.80 -7.15 -11.81
N ILE A 72 -2.17 -6.40 -10.92
CA ILE A 72 -1.51 -5.11 -11.19
C ILE A 72 -0.28 -5.34 -12.08
N ALA A 73 0.44 -6.43 -11.83
CA ALA A 73 1.51 -7.00 -12.66
C ALA A 73 1.07 -8.35 -13.27
N PRO A 74 1.83 -8.93 -14.20
CA PRO A 74 1.59 -10.30 -14.65
C PRO A 74 1.48 -11.26 -13.46
N PRO A 75 0.59 -12.27 -13.55
CA PRO A 75 0.32 -13.16 -12.43
C PRO A 75 1.54 -14.00 -12.07
N VAL A 76 1.77 -14.19 -10.77
CA VAL A 76 2.89 -14.96 -10.22
C VAL A 76 2.39 -16.13 -9.37
N GLY A 77 3.21 -17.19 -9.28
CA GLY A 77 3.00 -18.29 -8.35
C GLY A 77 2.13 -19.45 -8.86
N GLY A 78 2.00 -20.46 -8.01
CA GLY A 78 1.38 -21.74 -8.33
C GLY A 78 -0.12 -21.67 -8.59
N LEU A 79 -0.83 -20.74 -7.96
CA LEU A 79 -2.28 -20.58 -8.15
C LEU A 79 -2.62 -20.14 -9.57
N SER A 80 -1.90 -19.17 -10.12
CA SER A 80 -2.10 -18.71 -11.50
C SER A 80 -1.84 -19.84 -12.50
N ALA A 81 -0.77 -20.61 -12.30
CA ALA A 81 -0.50 -21.80 -13.10
C ALA A 81 -1.59 -22.89 -12.96
N TYR A 82 -2.19 -23.02 -11.78
CA TYR A 82 -3.30 -23.92 -11.53
C TYR A 82 -4.58 -23.48 -12.27
N LEU A 83 -4.95 -22.20 -12.18
CA LEU A 83 -6.12 -21.65 -12.89
C LEU A 83 -5.96 -21.77 -14.40
N ALA A 84 -4.79 -21.42 -14.94
CA ALA A 84 -4.49 -21.60 -16.36
C ALA A 84 -4.66 -23.06 -16.83
N ARG A 85 -4.26 -24.05 -16.00
CA ARG A 85 -4.49 -25.48 -16.30
C ARG A 85 -5.97 -25.85 -16.26
N LEU A 86 -6.76 -25.31 -15.33
CA LEU A 86 -8.21 -25.53 -15.29
C LEU A 86 -8.87 -25.05 -16.58
N VAL A 87 -8.50 -23.86 -17.08
CA VAL A 87 -9.03 -23.27 -18.31
C VAL A 87 -8.60 -24.03 -19.56
N SER A 88 -7.35 -24.50 -19.62
CA SER A 88 -6.73 -25.11 -20.81
C SER A 88 -6.88 -26.63 -20.91
N SER A 89 -7.46 -27.31 -19.90
CA SER A 89 -7.50 -28.77 -19.87
C SER A 89 -8.42 -29.35 -20.97
N ARG A 90 -7.83 -30.18 -21.86
CA ARG A 90 -8.56 -30.86 -22.97
C ARG A 90 -9.74 -31.74 -22.52
N PRO A 91 -9.68 -32.51 -21.43
CA PRO A 91 -10.83 -33.27 -20.93
C PRO A 91 -12.02 -32.36 -20.60
N PHE A 92 -11.77 -31.18 -20.05
CA PHE A 92 -12.82 -30.21 -19.72
C PHE A 92 -13.53 -29.67 -20.97
N LEU A 93 -12.80 -29.34 -22.03
CA LEU A 93 -13.35 -28.83 -23.29
C LEU A 93 -14.19 -29.91 -24.01
N ASN A 94 -13.71 -31.14 -24.02
CA ASN A 94 -14.40 -32.26 -24.67
C ASN A 94 -15.66 -32.70 -23.91
N LEU A 95 -15.62 -32.72 -22.58
CA LEU A 95 -16.77 -33.06 -21.73
C LEU A 95 -17.87 -32.00 -21.82
N ARG A 96 -17.49 -30.73 -21.92
CA ARG A 96 -18.41 -29.60 -22.13
C ARG A 96 -19.19 -29.72 -23.44
N GLU A 97 -18.53 -30.09 -24.53
CA GLU A 97 -19.18 -30.33 -25.82
C GLU A 97 -20.09 -31.57 -25.79
N LEU A 98 -19.71 -32.62 -25.08
CA LEU A 98 -20.51 -33.81 -24.90
C LEU A 98 -21.75 -33.54 -24.02
N ALA A 99 -21.55 -32.83 -22.90
CA ALA A 99 -22.63 -32.41 -21.99
C ALA A 99 -23.66 -31.51 -22.71
N LYS A 100 -23.24 -30.57 -23.55
CA LYS A 100 -24.12 -29.77 -24.41
C LYS A 100 -24.94 -30.61 -25.41
N LYS A 101 -24.36 -31.67 -25.97
CA LYS A 101 -25.06 -32.57 -26.90
C LYS A 101 -26.09 -33.45 -26.18
N ILE A 102 -25.81 -33.87 -24.95
CA ILE A 102 -26.65 -34.76 -24.16
C ILE A 102 -27.78 -33.97 -23.49
N SER A 103 -27.52 -32.79 -22.92
CA SER A 103 -28.54 -31.98 -22.22
C SER A 103 -29.67 -31.51 -23.11
N ARG A 104 -29.43 -31.34 -24.41
CA ARG A 104 -30.48 -30.97 -25.39
C ARG A 104 -31.49 -32.08 -25.70
N ARG A 105 -31.31 -33.30 -25.16
CA ARG A 105 -32.11 -34.49 -25.52
C ARG A 105 -32.77 -35.22 -24.35
N LEU A 106 -32.64 -34.79 -23.10
CA LEU A 106 -33.13 -35.51 -21.92
C LEU A 106 -34.30 -34.80 -21.22
N PRO A 107 -35.34 -35.52 -20.72
CA PRO A 107 -36.41 -34.99 -19.88
C PRO A 107 -35.93 -34.55 -18.49
N GLU A 108 -36.64 -33.59 -17.86
CA GLU A 108 -36.25 -32.93 -16.58
C GLU A 108 -35.80 -33.85 -15.42
N PRO A 109 -36.42 -34.99 -15.13
CA PRO A 109 -35.99 -35.82 -13.98
C PRO A 109 -34.63 -36.50 -14.19
N LEU A 110 -34.21 -36.68 -15.44
CA LEU A 110 -32.88 -37.24 -15.77
C LEU A 110 -31.75 -36.21 -15.71
N HIS A 111 -32.07 -34.92 -15.74
CA HIS A 111 -31.07 -33.85 -15.56
C HIS A 111 -30.38 -33.88 -14.18
N ILE A 112 -31.11 -34.21 -13.11
CA ILE A 112 -30.59 -34.26 -11.75
C ILE A 112 -29.66 -35.48 -11.57
N ALA A 113 -30.02 -36.62 -12.14
CA ALA A 113 -29.20 -37.84 -12.11
C ALA A 113 -27.95 -37.69 -12.99
N ALA A 114 -28.09 -37.10 -14.19
CA ALA A 114 -26.96 -36.80 -15.07
C ALA A 114 -25.97 -35.79 -14.46
N ARG A 115 -26.48 -34.82 -13.68
CA ARG A 115 -25.66 -33.84 -12.96
C ARG A 115 -24.79 -34.51 -11.87
N LYS A 116 -25.37 -35.41 -11.06
CA LYS A 116 -24.63 -36.16 -10.05
C LYS A 116 -23.59 -37.10 -10.66
N THR A 117 -23.92 -37.70 -11.80
CA THR A 117 -22.99 -38.58 -12.53
C THR A 117 -21.84 -37.79 -13.18
N ASP A 118 -22.13 -36.57 -13.67
CA ASP A 118 -21.14 -35.67 -14.22
C ASP A 118 -20.17 -35.12 -13.14
N GLU A 119 -20.69 -34.79 -11.95
CA GLU A 119 -19.90 -34.41 -10.77
C GLU A 119 -18.96 -35.54 -10.32
N PHE A 120 -19.47 -36.79 -10.29
CA PHE A 120 -18.68 -37.97 -9.94
C PHE A 120 -17.64 -38.32 -11.01
N ALA A 121 -17.97 -38.21 -12.29
CA ALA A 121 -17.07 -38.44 -13.40
C ALA A 121 -15.96 -37.37 -13.50
N ARG A 122 -16.27 -36.11 -13.18
CA ARG A 122 -15.26 -35.03 -13.08
C ARG A 122 -14.28 -35.28 -11.93
N GLY A 123 -14.78 -35.64 -10.74
CA GLY A 123 -13.94 -35.97 -9.59
C GLY A 123 -13.00 -37.15 -9.86
N MET A 124 -13.47 -38.15 -10.59
CA MET A 124 -12.64 -39.33 -10.96
C MET A 124 -11.65 -39.10 -12.12
N ALA A 125 -11.95 -38.19 -13.03
CA ALA A 125 -11.13 -37.92 -14.22
C ALA A 125 -10.03 -36.87 -14.01
N MET A 126 -10.21 -35.95 -13.04
CA MET A 126 -9.31 -34.81 -12.85
C MET A 126 -8.77 -34.66 -11.43
N GLY A 127 -9.22 -35.47 -10.44
CA GLY A 127 -9.09 -35.13 -9.02
C GLY A 127 -9.97 -33.92 -8.71
N GLY A 128 -10.49 -33.75 -7.51
CA GLY A 128 -11.26 -32.57 -7.11
C GLY A 128 -10.46 -31.29 -7.35
N THR A 129 -11.14 -30.18 -7.70
CA THR A 129 -10.47 -28.89 -7.72
C THR A 129 -10.11 -28.47 -6.30
N LEU A 130 -9.09 -27.62 -6.13
CA LEU A 130 -8.76 -27.03 -4.82
C LEU A 130 -9.99 -26.46 -4.10
N PHE A 131 -10.92 -25.90 -4.86
CA PHE A 131 -12.13 -25.30 -4.33
C PHE A 131 -13.12 -26.34 -3.81
N GLU A 132 -13.23 -27.48 -4.48
CA GLU A 132 -14.07 -28.61 -4.04
C GLU A 132 -13.49 -29.28 -2.78
N GLU A 133 -12.17 -29.40 -2.68
CA GLU A 133 -11.50 -29.88 -1.47
C GLU A 133 -11.73 -28.91 -0.28
N LEU A 134 -11.87 -27.61 -0.54
CA LEU A 134 -12.28 -26.61 0.45
C LEU A 134 -13.80 -26.58 0.70
N GLY A 135 -14.58 -27.50 0.14
CA GLY A 135 -16.01 -27.64 0.39
C GLY A 135 -16.91 -26.71 -0.41
N PHE A 136 -16.40 -26.08 -1.47
CA PHE A 136 -17.22 -25.26 -2.38
C PHE A 136 -17.79 -26.10 -3.51
N TYR A 137 -19.04 -25.85 -3.88
CA TYR A 137 -19.55 -26.32 -5.15
C TYR A 137 -18.93 -25.47 -6.28
N TYR A 138 -18.09 -26.09 -7.10
CA TYR A 138 -17.39 -25.39 -8.18
C TYR A 138 -18.17 -25.41 -9.49
N VAL A 139 -18.34 -24.23 -10.11
CA VAL A 139 -19.00 -24.04 -11.38
C VAL A 139 -18.08 -23.29 -12.33
N GLY A 140 -17.74 -23.86 -13.44
CA GLY A 140 -16.92 -23.18 -14.46
C GLY A 140 -15.83 -24.07 -15.06
N PRO A 141 -14.89 -23.46 -15.80
CA PRO A 141 -14.82 -22.07 -16.20
C PRO A 141 -15.91 -21.66 -17.20
N ILE A 142 -16.40 -20.42 -17.11
CA ILE A 142 -17.45 -19.84 -17.94
C ILE A 142 -16.89 -18.62 -18.66
N ASP A 143 -17.22 -18.44 -19.93
CA ASP A 143 -16.91 -17.22 -20.66
C ASP A 143 -17.71 -16.02 -20.09
N GLY A 144 -17.02 -15.11 -19.40
CA GLY A 144 -17.62 -13.94 -18.76
C GLY A 144 -18.07 -12.85 -19.72
N HIS A 145 -17.62 -12.89 -20.97
CA HIS A 145 -18.09 -11.97 -22.01
C HIS A 145 -19.37 -12.46 -22.71
N ASN A 146 -19.78 -13.71 -22.47
CA ASN A 146 -21.03 -14.26 -23.02
C ASN A 146 -22.14 -14.24 -21.95
N LEU A 147 -22.89 -13.13 -21.92
CA LEU A 147 -23.98 -12.94 -20.95
C LEU A 147 -25.13 -13.93 -21.14
N GLU A 148 -25.37 -14.45 -22.36
CA GLU A 148 -26.40 -15.47 -22.63
C GLU A 148 -26.10 -16.78 -21.89
N HIS A 149 -24.83 -17.08 -21.64
CA HIS A 149 -24.40 -18.24 -20.86
C HIS A 149 -24.25 -17.93 -19.37
N LEU A 150 -23.73 -16.75 -19.04
CA LEU A 150 -23.41 -16.38 -17.65
C LEU A 150 -24.67 -16.15 -16.81
N ILE A 151 -25.66 -15.41 -17.34
CA ILE A 151 -26.88 -15.03 -16.59
C ILE A 151 -27.64 -16.28 -16.11
N PRO A 152 -27.97 -17.28 -16.97
CA PRO A 152 -28.65 -18.49 -16.51
C PRO A 152 -27.88 -19.27 -15.44
N VAL A 153 -26.54 -19.27 -15.49
CA VAL A 153 -25.72 -19.92 -14.45
C VAL A 153 -25.83 -19.19 -13.12
N LEU A 154 -25.74 -17.85 -13.13
CA LEU A 154 -25.92 -17.03 -11.93
C LEU A 154 -27.30 -17.21 -11.31
N GLU A 155 -28.36 -17.26 -12.13
CA GLU A 155 -29.74 -17.52 -11.67
C GLU A 155 -29.86 -18.91 -11.05
N ASN A 156 -29.40 -19.94 -11.72
CA ASN A 156 -29.44 -21.31 -11.22
C ASN A 156 -28.68 -21.48 -9.89
N VAL A 157 -27.48 -20.90 -9.75
CA VAL A 157 -26.71 -20.93 -8.51
C VAL A 157 -27.42 -20.12 -7.42
N ARG A 158 -27.98 -18.96 -7.76
CA ARG A 158 -28.79 -18.18 -6.82
C ARG A 158 -29.93 -19.01 -6.24
N ASP A 159 -30.61 -19.77 -7.03
CA ASP A 159 -31.85 -20.43 -6.64
C ASP A 159 -31.61 -21.83 -6.03
N ALA A 160 -30.63 -22.58 -6.55
CA ALA A 160 -30.42 -23.98 -6.19
C ALA A 160 -29.30 -24.26 -5.18
N ALA A 161 -28.32 -23.35 -5.00
CA ALA A 161 -27.20 -23.64 -4.10
C ALA A 161 -27.59 -23.52 -2.62
N GLU A 162 -27.39 -24.59 -1.85
CA GLU A 162 -27.65 -24.65 -0.40
C GLU A 162 -26.41 -24.35 0.44
N GLY A 163 -25.20 -24.57 -0.11
CA GLY A 163 -23.89 -24.33 0.53
C GLY A 163 -23.07 -23.24 -0.17
N PRO A 164 -21.79 -23.11 0.16
CA PRO A 164 -20.90 -22.20 -0.52
C PRO A 164 -20.65 -22.66 -1.96
N CYS A 165 -20.69 -21.71 -2.90
CA CYS A 165 -20.49 -21.96 -4.32
C CYS A 165 -19.41 -21.01 -4.87
N LEU A 166 -18.53 -21.53 -5.73
CA LEU A 166 -17.55 -20.74 -6.47
C LEU A 166 -17.85 -20.83 -7.97
N ILE A 167 -18.11 -19.69 -8.57
CA ILE A 167 -18.33 -19.55 -10.01
C ILE A 167 -17.04 -18.99 -10.62
N HIS A 168 -16.36 -19.80 -11.42
CA HIS A 168 -15.14 -19.40 -12.13
C HIS A 168 -15.51 -18.78 -13.47
N VAL A 169 -15.32 -17.48 -13.60
CA VAL A 169 -15.65 -16.68 -14.78
C VAL A 169 -14.35 -16.23 -15.43
N VAL A 170 -14.14 -16.58 -16.68
CA VAL A 170 -12.96 -16.20 -17.45
C VAL A 170 -13.28 -14.96 -18.27
N THR A 171 -12.48 -13.91 -18.09
CA THR A 171 -12.62 -12.66 -18.84
C THR A 171 -11.28 -12.26 -19.46
N LYS A 172 -11.28 -11.23 -20.27
CA LYS A 172 -10.09 -10.62 -20.86
C LYS A 172 -10.06 -9.15 -20.50
N LYS A 173 -9.05 -8.72 -19.76
CA LYS A 173 -8.89 -7.33 -19.37
C LYS A 173 -8.74 -6.43 -20.59
N GLY A 174 -9.45 -5.28 -20.61
CA GLY A 174 -9.47 -4.37 -21.75
C GLY A 174 -10.34 -4.80 -22.91
N HIS A 175 -11.11 -5.92 -22.79
CA HIS A 175 -11.96 -6.46 -23.86
C HIS A 175 -12.93 -5.42 -24.42
N GLY A 176 -13.02 -5.37 -25.76
CA GLY A 176 -13.84 -4.42 -26.49
C GLY A 176 -13.15 -3.10 -26.85
N TYR A 177 -11.90 -2.89 -26.37
CA TYR A 177 -11.12 -1.72 -26.73
C TYR A 177 -9.71 -2.14 -27.20
N ALA A 178 -9.50 -2.19 -28.51
CA ALA A 178 -8.29 -2.73 -29.12
C ALA A 178 -6.97 -2.12 -28.58
N PRO A 179 -6.87 -0.80 -28.32
CA PRO A 179 -5.66 -0.25 -27.70
C PRO A 179 -5.34 -0.83 -26.32
N ALA A 180 -6.35 -1.05 -25.46
CA ALA A 180 -6.15 -1.67 -24.15
C ALA A 180 -5.83 -3.17 -24.29
N GLU A 181 -6.48 -3.87 -25.20
CA GLU A 181 -6.20 -5.29 -25.43
C GLU A 181 -4.76 -5.56 -25.91
N SER A 182 -4.17 -4.64 -26.64
CA SER A 182 -2.78 -4.74 -27.15
C SER A 182 -1.73 -4.21 -26.20
N ALA A 183 -2.09 -3.33 -25.25
CA ALA A 183 -1.15 -2.76 -24.28
C ALA A 183 -0.66 -3.82 -23.27
N ALA A 184 0.61 -3.73 -22.85
CA ALA A 184 1.19 -4.65 -21.88
C ALA A 184 0.51 -4.55 -20.50
N ASP A 185 0.16 -3.34 -20.08
CA ASP A 185 -0.54 -3.04 -18.82
C ASP A 185 -2.07 -3.17 -18.93
N LYS A 186 -2.60 -3.48 -20.12
CA LYS A 186 -4.05 -3.56 -20.40
C LYS A 186 -4.81 -2.33 -19.90
N TYR A 187 -4.17 -1.18 -19.89
CA TYR A 187 -4.68 0.08 -19.35
C TYR A 187 -5.09 -0.02 -17.86
N HIS A 188 -4.37 -0.79 -17.08
CA HIS A 188 -4.54 -0.81 -15.63
C HIS A 188 -4.01 0.51 -15.02
N GLY A 189 -4.91 1.35 -14.48
CA GLY A 189 -4.53 2.64 -13.91
C GLY A 189 -4.01 3.65 -14.96
N VAL A 190 -4.59 3.63 -16.15
CA VAL A 190 -4.18 4.43 -17.30
C VAL A 190 -4.30 5.93 -17.06
N GLN A 191 -3.36 6.69 -17.64
CA GLN A 191 -3.42 8.16 -17.71
C GLN A 191 -4.52 8.62 -18.68
N LYS A 192 -4.79 9.94 -18.72
CA LYS A 192 -5.68 10.50 -19.76
C LYS A 192 -5.18 10.10 -21.13
N PHE A 193 -6.07 9.62 -21.99
CA PHE A 193 -5.76 9.15 -23.32
C PHE A 193 -6.81 9.60 -24.35
N ASP A 194 -6.42 9.66 -25.60
CA ASP A 194 -7.31 9.88 -26.72
C ASP A 194 -8.10 8.58 -27.01
N VAL A 195 -9.41 8.64 -26.95
CA VAL A 195 -10.28 7.45 -27.06
C VAL A 195 -10.22 6.81 -28.44
N VAL A 196 -9.95 7.60 -29.50
CA VAL A 196 -9.91 7.11 -30.88
C VAL A 196 -8.62 6.38 -31.19
N THR A 197 -7.50 6.97 -30.77
CA THR A 197 -6.14 6.46 -31.08
C THR A 197 -5.56 5.57 -29.98
N GLY A 198 -6.07 5.65 -28.75
CA GLY A 198 -5.48 5.03 -27.58
C GLY A 198 -4.21 5.73 -27.07
N ALA A 199 -3.79 6.83 -27.69
CA ALA A 199 -2.58 7.54 -27.30
C ALA A 199 -2.71 8.16 -25.91
N GLN A 200 -1.86 7.74 -24.99
CA GLN A 200 -1.81 8.29 -23.63
C GLN A 200 -1.09 9.64 -23.62
N VAL A 201 -1.61 10.58 -22.84
CA VAL A 201 -0.96 11.87 -22.62
C VAL A 201 0.30 11.63 -21.78
N LYS A 202 1.47 11.85 -22.40
CA LYS A 202 2.73 11.80 -21.67
C LYS A 202 2.81 12.99 -20.72
N ALA A 203 3.15 12.73 -19.47
CA ALA A 203 3.48 13.80 -18.54
C ALA A 203 4.64 14.63 -19.10
N PRO A 204 4.64 15.95 -18.92
CA PRO A 204 5.78 16.78 -19.28
C PRO A 204 7.04 16.30 -18.53
N PRO A 205 8.24 16.48 -19.11
CA PRO A 205 9.49 16.20 -18.41
C PRO A 205 9.53 16.97 -17.08
N GLY A 206 9.90 16.29 -16.03
CA GLY A 206 10.00 16.84 -14.68
C GLY A 206 11.03 16.10 -13.85
N PRO A 207 11.21 16.46 -12.57
CA PRO A 207 12.06 15.72 -11.66
C PRO A 207 11.69 14.22 -11.61
N PRO A 208 12.64 13.34 -11.33
CA PRO A 208 12.36 11.92 -11.22
C PRO A 208 11.39 11.65 -10.05
N SER A 209 10.57 10.62 -10.18
CA SER A 209 9.71 10.20 -9.08
C SER A 209 10.53 9.50 -7.98
N TYR A 210 10.06 9.60 -6.73
CA TYR A 210 10.75 9.01 -5.57
C TYR A 210 10.98 7.51 -5.75
N GLN A 211 10.00 6.75 -6.24
CA GLN A 211 10.17 5.30 -6.48
C GLN A 211 11.24 5.00 -7.53
N ASN A 212 11.39 5.82 -8.57
CA ASN A 212 12.46 5.64 -9.55
C ASN A 212 13.83 5.94 -8.93
N VAL A 213 13.94 7.02 -8.16
CA VAL A 213 15.18 7.35 -7.43
C VAL A 213 15.57 6.20 -6.49
N PHE A 214 14.61 5.66 -5.74
CA PHE A 214 14.85 4.50 -4.87
C PHE A 214 15.33 3.29 -5.66
N GLY A 215 14.59 2.87 -6.70
CA GLY A 215 14.90 1.66 -7.47
C GLY A 215 16.24 1.73 -8.20
N GLU A 216 16.56 2.88 -8.81
CA GLU A 216 17.85 3.12 -9.49
C GLU A 216 19.02 3.17 -8.48
N THR A 217 18.80 3.80 -7.34
CA THR A 217 19.81 3.84 -6.26
C THR A 217 20.09 2.46 -5.72
N LEU A 218 19.04 1.68 -5.42
CA LEU A 218 19.18 0.32 -4.92
C LEU A 218 19.89 -0.58 -5.93
N ALA A 219 19.57 -0.47 -7.21
CA ALA A 219 20.25 -1.23 -8.27
C ALA A 219 21.76 -0.93 -8.29
N LYS A 220 22.15 0.35 -8.26
CA LYS A 220 23.58 0.76 -8.22
C LYS A 220 24.32 0.25 -6.97
N ILE A 221 23.66 0.29 -5.80
CA ILE A 221 24.28 -0.22 -4.56
C ILE A 221 24.48 -1.74 -4.68
N ALA A 222 23.54 -2.45 -5.28
CA ALA A 222 23.59 -3.90 -5.45
C ALA A 222 24.64 -4.38 -6.45
N ASP A 223 25.18 -3.50 -7.31
CA ASP A 223 26.33 -3.82 -8.16
C ASP A 223 27.57 -4.19 -7.32
N THR A 224 27.69 -3.64 -6.13
CA THR A 224 28.85 -3.87 -5.24
C THR A 224 28.57 -4.82 -4.07
N ASP A 225 27.30 -5.12 -3.77
CA ASP A 225 26.93 -6.06 -2.70
C ASP A 225 25.93 -7.12 -3.20
N PRO A 226 26.40 -8.36 -3.45
CA PRO A 226 25.54 -9.44 -3.95
C PRO A 226 24.49 -9.92 -2.93
N ARG A 227 24.58 -9.50 -1.67
CA ARG A 227 23.59 -9.86 -0.63
C ARG A 227 22.29 -9.06 -0.74
N ILE A 228 22.30 -7.92 -1.45
CA ILE A 228 21.13 -7.08 -1.62
C ILE A 228 20.15 -7.77 -2.55
N CYS A 229 18.91 -7.89 -2.09
CA CYS A 229 17.77 -8.36 -2.88
C CYS A 229 16.54 -7.48 -2.60
N ALA A 230 15.61 -7.46 -3.54
CA ALA A 230 14.40 -6.64 -3.46
C ALA A 230 13.15 -7.53 -3.54
N ILE A 231 12.16 -7.21 -2.69
CA ILE A 231 10.88 -7.92 -2.62
C ILE A 231 9.77 -6.90 -2.79
N THR A 232 8.76 -7.23 -3.60
CA THR A 232 7.54 -6.42 -3.72
C THR A 232 6.31 -7.33 -3.70
N ALA A 233 5.16 -6.76 -3.37
CA ALA A 233 3.87 -7.45 -3.36
C ALA A 233 2.99 -6.95 -4.51
N ALA A 234 3.16 -7.54 -5.71
CA ALA A 234 2.45 -7.24 -6.95
C ALA A 234 2.61 -5.80 -7.50
N MET A 235 3.59 -5.04 -7.00
CA MET A 235 3.76 -3.62 -7.32
C MET A 235 5.18 -3.27 -7.81
N PRO A 236 5.78 -4.00 -8.77
CA PRO A 236 7.18 -3.78 -9.15
C PRO A 236 7.45 -2.37 -9.68
N SER A 237 6.66 -1.87 -10.62
CA SER A 237 6.82 -0.50 -11.15
C SER A 237 6.39 0.58 -10.16
N GLY A 238 5.39 0.28 -9.35
CA GLY A 238 4.89 1.20 -8.33
C GLY A 238 5.87 1.48 -7.21
N THR A 239 6.73 0.52 -6.88
CA THR A 239 7.76 0.63 -5.84
C THR A 239 9.17 0.87 -6.38
N GLY A 240 9.33 0.93 -7.72
CA GLY A 240 10.65 1.04 -8.35
C GLY A 240 11.48 -0.25 -8.39
N VAL A 241 10.94 -1.36 -7.88
CA VAL A 241 11.61 -2.68 -7.91
C VAL A 241 11.81 -3.17 -9.35
N ASP A 242 11.03 -2.71 -10.32
CA ASP A 242 11.23 -2.97 -11.75
C ASP A 242 12.61 -2.48 -12.24
N LYS A 243 13.14 -1.36 -11.71
CA LYS A 243 14.48 -0.85 -12.03
C LYS A 243 15.55 -1.79 -11.49
N PHE A 244 15.37 -2.22 -10.24
CA PHE A 244 16.25 -3.22 -9.62
C PHE A 244 16.20 -4.56 -10.39
N ALA A 245 15.01 -5.06 -10.71
CA ALA A 245 14.80 -6.33 -11.43
C ALA A 245 15.43 -6.31 -12.83
N SER A 246 15.44 -5.15 -13.49
CA SER A 246 16.07 -4.99 -14.81
C SER A 246 17.59 -5.18 -14.75
N ALA A 247 18.24 -4.78 -13.64
CA ALA A 247 19.68 -4.93 -13.43
C ALA A 247 20.03 -6.28 -12.77
N HIS A 248 19.20 -6.74 -11.84
CA HIS A 248 19.46 -7.90 -10.98
C HIS A 248 18.24 -8.84 -10.92
N PRO A 249 17.84 -9.50 -12.03
CA PRO A 249 16.60 -10.27 -12.12
C PRO A 249 16.56 -11.46 -11.12
N ASP A 250 17.69 -12.11 -10.87
CA ASP A 250 17.79 -13.26 -9.96
C ASP A 250 17.67 -12.91 -8.47
N ARG A 251 17.64 -11.61 -8.14
CA ARG A 251 17.57 -11.08 -6.77
C ARG A 251 16.33 -10.21 -6.54
N ALA A 252 15.42 -10.18 -7.51
CA ALA A 252 14.15 -9.46 -7.43
C ALA A 252 13.01 -10.48 -7.29
N PHE A 253 12.14 -10.28 -6.29
CA PHE A 253 11.05 -11.19 -5.97
C PHE A 253 9.72 -10.45 -5.93
N ASP A 254 8.79 -10.83 -6.80
CA ASP A 254 7.39 -10.45 -6.69
C ASP A 254 6.63 -11.62 -6.07
N VAL A 255 6.02 -11.38 -4.92
CA VAL A 255 5.29 -12.42 -4.16
C VAL A 255 3.77 -12.41 -4.43
N GLY A 256 3.30 -11.61 -5.39
CA GLY A 256 1.87 -11.37 -5.60
C GLY A 256 1.29 -10.48 -4.49
N ILE A 257 -0.04 -10.41 -4.38
CA ILE A 257 -0.70 -9.61 -3.33
C ILE A 257 -0.64 -10.36 -1.99
N ALA A 258 0.56 -10.41 -1.40
CA ALA A 258 0.85 -11.21 -0.21
C ALA A 258 1.86 -10.50 0.71
N GLU A 259 1.47 -9.36 1.24
CA GLU A 259 2.35 -8.50 2.06
C GLU A 259 2.86 -9.21 3.32
N GLN A 260 2.03 -10.03 3.96
CA GLN A 260 2.43 -10.85 5.12
C GLN A 260 3.57 -11.80 4.74
N HIS A 261 3.41 -12.51 3.63
CA HIS A 261 4.45 -13.40 3.10
C HIS A 261 5.72 -12.62 2.73
N ALA A 262 5.60 -11.44 2.11
CA ALA A 262 6.74 -10.59 1.75
C ALA A 262 7.62 -10.28 2.96
N VAL A 263 7.02 -9.89 4.08
CA VAL A 263 7.75 -9.53 5.30
C VAL A 263 8.41 -10.75 5.95
N THR A 264 7.69 -11.86 6.12
CA THR A 264 8.26 -13.10 6.69
C THR A 264 9.34 -13.69 5.77
N PHE A 265 9.16 -13.63 4.45
CA PHE A 265 10.16 -14.06 3.47
C PHE A 265 11.43 -13.20 3.57
N ALA A 266 11.27 -11.87 3.70
CA ALA A 266 12.39 -10.96 3.96
C ALA A 266 13.13 -11.30 5.27
N ALA A 267 12.39 -11.63 6.34
CA ALA A 267 12.96 -12.07 7.61
C ALA A 267 13.81 -13.34 7.45
N GLY A 268 13.30 -14.33 6.71
CA GLY A 268 14.04 -15.56 6.39
C GLY A 268 15.33 -15.29 5.61
N LEU A 269 15.29 -14.41 4.61
CA LEU A 269 16.49 -14.01 3.85
C LEU A 269 17.50 -13.28 4.73
N ALA A 270 17.04 -12.37 5.59
CA ALA A 270 17.91 -11.65 6.53
C ALA A 270 18.57 -12.59 7.54
N ALA A 271 17.84 -13.59 8.04
CA ALA A 271 18.37 -14.61 8.95
C ALA A 271 19.50 -15.46 8.31
N GLN A 272 19.51 -15.57 6.98
CA GLN A 272 20.57 -16.25 6.21
C GLN A 272 21.68 -15.30 5.73
N GLY A 273 21.70 -14.05 6.23
CA GLY A 273 22.76 -13.07 5.94
C GLY A 273 22.58 -12.27 4.66
N MET A 274 21.42 -12.37 4.01
CA MET A 274 21.06 -11.49 2.90
C MET A 274 20.65 -10.10 3.40
N ARG A 275 20.62 -9.12 2.49
CA ARG A 275 20.20 -7.75 2.75
C ARG A 275 18.90 -7.42 2.01
N PRO A 276 17.75 -7.98 2.45
CA PRO A 276 16.50 -7.80 1.76
C PRO A 276 15.93 -6.38 1.95
N PHE A 277 15.54 -5.76 0.84
CA PHE A 277 14.67 -4.59 0.80
C PHE A 277 13.23 -5.03 0.51
N CYS A 278 12.34 -4.87 1.49
CA CYS A 278 10.93 -5.16 1.37
C CYS A 278 10.20 -3.86 0.97
N ALA A 279 9.91 -3.72 -0.33
CA ALA A 279 9.34 -2.52 -0.93
C ALA A 279 7.82 -2.67 -1.04
N ILE A 280 7.09 -1.99 -0.14
CA ILE A 280 5.63 -2.07 -0.01
C ILE A 280 5.08 -0.66 0.22
N TYR A 281 3.88 -0.36 -0.32
CA TYR A 281 3.21 0.90 -0.01
C TYR A 281 2.85 1.01 1.46
N SER A 282 2.95 2.20 2.02
CA SER A 282 2.66 2.46 3.43
C SER A 282 1.31 1.89 3.87
N THR A 283 0.25 2.16 3.11
CA THR A 283 -1.09 1.64 3.40
C THR A 283 -1.18 0.11 3.36
N PHE A 284 -0.44 -0.56 2.46
CA PHE A 284 -0.48 -2.02 2.32
C PHE A 284 0.38 -2.74 3.37
N LEU A 285 1.43 -2.08 3.88
CA LEU A 285 2.25 -2.64 4.96
C LEU A 285 1.44 -2.84 6.26
N GLN A 286 0.33 -2.15 6.44
CA GLN A 286 -0.60 -2.38 7.56
C GLN A 286 -1.08 -3.84 7.62
N ARG A 287 -1.26 -4.51 6.45
CA ARG A 287 -1.66 -5.93 6.39
C ARG A 287 -0.60 -6.87 6.96
N ALA A 288 0.67 -6.46 6.96
CA ALA A 288 1.80 -7.26 7.41
C ALA A 288 2.40 -6.76 8.75
N TYR A 289 1.67 -5.94 9.51
CA TYR A 289 2.20 -5.33 10.72
C TYR A 289 2.57 -6.38 11.78
N ASP A 290 1.77 -7.43 11.95
CA ASP A 290 2.11 -8.54 12.85
C ASP A 290 3.45 -9.18 12.49
N GLN A 291 3.73 -9.41 11.20
CA GLN A 291 4.99 -9.98 10.74
C GLN A 291 6.17 -9.01 10.92
N VAL A 292 5.93 -7.69 10.79
CA VAL A 292 6.96 -6.69 11.14
C VAL A 292 7.31 -6.77 12.63
N VAL A 293 6.33 -6.93 13.51
CA VAL A 293 6.54 -7.07 14.95
C VAL A 293 7.19 -8.40 15.29
N HIS A 294 6.53 -9.50 14.94
CA HIS A 294 6.87 -10.84 15.41
C HIS A 294 8.07 -11.43 14.68
N ASP A 295 8.06 -11.39 13.34
CA ASP A 295 9.06 -12.09 12.54
C ASP A 295 10.35 -11.27 12.34
N VAL A 296 10.25 -9.94 12.47
CA VAL A 296 11.37 -9.03 12.23
C VAL A 296 11.85 -8.34 13.51
N ALA A 297 11.01 -7.51 14.15
CA ALA A 297 11.48 -6.63 15.23
C ALA A 297 11.84 -7.40 16.51
N ILE A 298 11.02 -8.38 16.94
CA ILE A 298 11.32 -9.22 18.12
C ILE A 298 12.62 -9.98 17.92
N GLN A 299 12.88 -10.48 16.70
CA GLN A 299 14.10 -11.23 16.38
C GLN A 299 15.28 -10.31 16.02
N ASN A 300 15.06 -9.00 15.97
CA ASN A 300 16.05 -7.97 15.60
C ASN A 300 16.72 -8.26 14.24
N LEU A 301 15.97 -8.79 13.28
CA LEU A 301 16.49 -9.13 11.96
C LEU A 301 16.67 -7.87 11.09
N PRO A 302 17.79 -7.74 10.36
CA PRO A 302 18.10 -6.56 9.57
C PRO A 302 17.33 -6.54 8.23
N VAL A 303 16.01 -6.46 8.30
CA VAL A 303 15.15 -6.22 7.15
C VAL A 303 15.07 -4.72 6.87
N ARG A 304 15.18 -4.34 5.58
CA ARG A 304 15.07 -2.97 5.10
C ARG A 304 13.69 -2.76 4.50
N PHE A 305 12.88 -1.92 5.12
CA PHE A 305 11.57 -1.56 4.61
C PHE A 305 11.67 -0.30 3.75
N ALA A 306 11.39 -0.42 2.45
CA ALA A 306 11.21 0.72 1.56
C ALA A 306 9.71 1.01 1.45
N ILE A 307 9.26 2.04 2.15
CA ILE A 307 7.85 2.35 2.34
C ILE A 307 7.46 3.47 1.39
N ASP A 308 6.90 3.09 0.26
CA ASP A 308 6.41 4.02 -0.75
C ASP A 308 5.01 4.55 -0.42
N ARG A 309 4.60 5.67 -0.99
CA ARG A 309 3.31 6.32 -0.74
C ARG A 309 3.08 6.67 0.72
N ALA A 310 4.13 7.11 1.41
CA ALA A 310 4.00 7.66 2.76
C ALA A 310 3.32 9.03 2.72
N GLY A 311 2.49 9.33 3.72
CA GLY A 311 1.71 10.57 3.76
C GLY A 311 0.48 10.55 2.85
N LEU A 312 0.05 11.72 2.39
CA LEU A 312 -1.10 11.88 1.52
C LEU A 312 -0.75 11.56 0.06
N VAL A 313 -1.69 10.97 -0.67
CA VAL A 313 -1.45 10.35 -1.98
C VAL A 313 -2.23 10.98 -3.14
N GLY A 314 -2.89 12.09 -2.88
CA GLY A 314 -3.61 12.82 -3.92
C GLY A 314 -4.85 12.09 -4.43
N ALA A 315 -4.88 11.80 -5.72
CA ALA A 315 -6.03 11.19 -6.38
C ALA A 315 -6.40 9.77 -5.89
N ASP A 316 -5.51 9.07 -5.19
CA ASP A 316 -5.79 7.73 -4.67
C ASP A 316 -6.62 7.75 -3.39
N GLY A 317 -6.69 8.88 -2.68
CA GLY A 317 -7.58 9.12 -1.56
C GLY A 317 -7.26 8.36 -0.27
N SER A 318 -8.25 8.30 0.60
CA SER A 318 -8.12 7.82 1.99
C SER A 318 -7.66 6.37 2.12
N THR A 319 -8.05 5.52 1.18
CA THR A 319 -7.72 4.08 1.21
C THR A 319 -6.25 3.78 0.89
N HIS A 320 -5.55 4.72 0.26
CA HIS A 320 -4.15 4.58 -0.14
C HIS A 320 -3.21 5.54 0.62
N ALA A 321 -3.75 6.40 1.49
CA ALA A 321 -2.94 7.33 2.28
C ALA A 321 -2.03 6.58 3.27
N GLY A 322 -0.75 6.94 3.28
CA GLY A 322 0.26 6.41 4.18
C GLY A 322 0.33 7.19 5.49
N SER A 323 -0.78 7.24 6.23
CA SER A 323 -0.93 8.09 7.41
C SER A 323 -0.38 7.50 8.70
N PHE A 324 -0.22 6.16 8.78
CA PHE A 324 -0.04 5.47 10.06
C PHE A 324 1.33 4.83 10.26
N ASP A 325 2.17 4.77 9.24
CA ASP A 325 3.45 4.05 9.25
C ASP A 325 4.42 4.56 10.32
N ILE A 326 4.58 5.88 10.48
CA ILE A 326 5.42 6.44 11.54
C ILE A 326 4.93 5.96 12.91
N THR A 327 3.63 6.06 13.15
CA THR A 327 3.03 5.73 14.45
C THR A 327 3.28 4.28 14.84
N TYR A 328 2.99 3.32 13.95
CA TYR A 328 3.11 1.91 14.32
C TYR A 328 4.55 1.38 14.24
N LEU A 329 5.41 1.97 13.39
CA LEU A 329 6.82 1.54 13.31
C LEU A 329 7.68 2.16 14.42
N ALA A 330 7.47 3.44 14.73
CA ALA A 330 8.28 4.11 15.73
C ALA A 330 8.01 3.63 17.17
N THR A 331 6.92 2.91 17.42
CA THR A 331 6.66 2.25 18.71
C THR A 331 7.50 0.98 18.92
N LEU A 332 8.00 0.35 17.84
CA LEU A 332 8.69 -0.93 17.93
C LEU A 332 10.12 -0.77 18.46
N PRO A 333 10.55 -1.58 19.45
CA PRO A 333 11.97 -1.65 19.84
C PRO A 333 12.86 -1.99 18.64
N ASN A 334 14.10 -1.50 18.65
CA ASN A 334 15.14 -1.74 17.65
C ASN A 334 14.85 -1.22 16.22
N MET A 335 13.65 -0.74 15.95
CA MET A 335 13.28 -0.19 14.63
C MET A 335 13.91 1.18 14.41
N VAL A 336 14.60 1.37 13.28
CA VAL A 336 15.01 2.68 12.78
C VAL A 336 13.97 3.16 11.74
N VAL A 337 13.51 4.41 11.85
CA VAL A 337 12.52 5.00 10.92
C VAL A 337 13.05 6.31 10.37
N MET A 338 13.28 6.37 9.06
CA MET A 338 13.81 7.50 8.32
C MET A 338 12.74 8.08 7.37
N ALA A 339 12.78 9.40 7.19
CA ALA A 339 11.93 10.11 6.24
C ALA A 339 12.77 11.17 5.49
N PRO A 340 13.07 10.97 4.20
CA PRO A 340 13.84 11.92 3.42
C PRO A 340 13.04 13.21 3.17
N SER A 341 13.71 14.33 3.24
CA SER A 341 13.13 15.64 2.93
C SER A 341 13.02 15.92 1.43
N ASP A 342 13.84 15.25 0.63
CA ASP A 342 13.89 15.37 -0.82
C ASP A 342 14.49 14.08 -1.46
N GLU A 343 14.60 14.07 -2.79
CA GLU A 343 15.12 12.92 -3.53
C GLU A 343 16.62 12.66 -3.32
N ALA A 344 17.41 13.68 -2.98
CA ALA A 344 18.83 13.52 -2.67
C ALA A 344 19.02 12.85 -1.29
N GLU A 345 18.23 13.25 -0.29
CA GLU A 345 18.20 12.58 1.02
C GLU A 345 17.72 11.12 0.89
N LEU A 346 16.79 10.83 -0.05
CA LEU A 346 16.38 9.44 -0.31
C LEU A 346 17.55 8.58 -0.80
N VAL A 347 18.43 9.11 -1.65
CA VAL A 347 19.66 8.40 -2.08
C VAL A 347 20.53 8.05 -0.88
N HIS A 348 20.81 9.02 -0.01
CA HIS A 348 21.61 8.80 1.20
C HIS A 348 20.95 7.82 2.17
N MET A 349 19.63 7.93 2.37
CA MET A 349 18.89 7.04 3.28
C MET A 349 18.79 5.61 2.74
N THR A 350 18.64 5.42 1.43
CA THR A 350 18.67 4.09 0.80
C THR A 350 20.03 3.42 1.01
N TYR A 351 21.12 4.18 0.84
CA TYR A 351 22.48 3.68 1.10
C TYR A 351 22.70 3.38 2.58
N THR A 352 22.25 4.26 3.47
CA THR A 352 22.31 4.06 4.92
C THR A 352 21.59 2.78 5.33
N ALA A 353 20.39 2.56 4.80
CA ALA A 353 19.63 1.35 5.03
C ALA A 353 20.37 0.09 4.54
N ALA A 354 21.01 0.16 3.35
CA ALA A 354 21.78 -0.96 2.81
C ALA A 354 22.92 -1.39 3.73
N LEU A 355 23.54 -0.46 4.43
CA LEU A 355 24.67 -0.72 5.32
C LEU A 355 24.25 -1.04 6.77
N HIS A 356 22.98 -0.89 7.12
CA HIS A 356 22.50 -1.10 8.49
C HIS A 356 22.22 -2.58 8.76
N ASP A 357 23.07 -3.24 9.52
CA ASP A 357 22.98 -4.67 9.86
C ASP A 357 22.61 -4.95 11.33
N SER A 358 22.39 -3.91 12.16
CA SER A 358 22.14 -4.07 13.60
C SER A 358 20.69 -4.27 14.00
N GLY A 359 19.76 -4.28 13.04
CA GLY A 359 18.34 -4.47 13.26
C GLY A 359 17.49 -3.95 12.10
N PRO A 360 16.16 -3.92 12.24
CA PRO A 360 15.27 -3.46 11.19
C PRO A 360 15.37 -1.94 10.98
N ILE A 361 15.24 -1.54 9.70
CA ILE A 361 15.29 -0.14 9.29
C ILE A 361 14.25 0.15 8.21
N ALA A 362 13.57 1.29 8.32
CA ALA A 362 12.57 1.74 7.38
C ALA A 362 12.95 3.11 6.77
N VAL A 363 12.78 3.24 5.47
CA VAL A 363 12.83 4.51 4.74
C VAL A 363 11.46 4.76 4.14
N ARG A 364 10.77 5.82 4.58
CA ARG A 364 9.43 6.18 4.09
C ARG A 364 9.49 7.40 3.19
N TYR A 365 8.92 7.34 2.01
CA TYR A 365 8.94 8.43 1.03
C TYR A 365 7.60 8.57 0.31
N PRO A 366 7.26 9.80 -0.19
CA PRO A 366 5.92 10.08 -0.69
C PRO A 366 5.70 9.55 -2.11
N ARG A 367 4.44 9.52 -2.52
CA ARG A 367 4.04 9.42 -3.92
C ARG A 367 4.35 10.74 -4.66
N GLY A 368 4.93 10.65 -5.85
CA GLY A 368 5.12 11.79 -6.72
C GLY A 368 6.57 12.01 -7.15
N ASN A 369 6.79 13.15 -7.77
CA ASN A 369 8.10 13.55 -8.24
C ASN A 369 8.86 14.28 -7.14
N GLY A 370 10.18 14.22 -7.21
CA GLY A 370 11.07 15.02 -6.39
C GLY A 370 10.95 16.53 -6.68
N THR A 371 11.75 17.30 -6.00
CA THR A 371 11.80 18.78 -6.10
C THR A 371 12.67 19.28 -7.26
N GLY A 372 13.47 18.40 -7.86
CA GLY A 372 14.42 18.72 -8.92
C GLY A 372 15.82 19.05 -8.39
N ILE A 373 16.10 18.75 -7.14
CA ILE A 373 17.44 18.88 -6.57
C ILE A 373 18.41 17.90 -7.23
N ALA A 374 19.67 18.31 -7.41
CA ALA A 374 20.68 17.45 -8.00
C ALA A 374 20.92 16.20 -7.11
N LEU A 375 20.82 15.02 -7.73
CA LEU A 375 21.11 13.79 -7.02
C LEU A 375 22.63 13.64 -6.77
N PRO A 376 23.06 13.14 -5.59
CA PRO A 376 24.46 12.91 -5.32
C PRO A 376 25.03 11.80 -6.22
N GLU A 377 26.20 12.01 -6.79
CA GLU A 377 26.91 11.00 -7.58
C GLU A 377 27.36 9.82 -6.69
N THR A 378 27.75 10.12 -5.46
CA THR A 378 28.17 9.14 -4.45
C THR A 378 27.28 9.28 -3.23
N PRO A 379 26.53 8.23 -2.84
CA PRO A 379 25.72 8.26 -1.63
C PRO A 379 26.62 8.25 -0.38
N GLU A 380 26.16 8.92 0.68
CA GLU A 380 26.82 8.95 1.98
C GLU A 380 25.98 8.19 3.02
N GLN A 381 26.67 7.49 3.93
CA GLN A 381 26.00 6.89 5.07
C GLN A 381 25.69 7.96 6.12
N LEU A 382 24.42 8.14 6.41
CA LEU A 382 23.97 9.08 7.44
C LEU A 382 24.17 8.49 8.83
N PRO A 383 24.67 9.28 9.80
CA PRO A 383 24.70 8.86 11.20
C PRO A 383 23.26 8.61 11.70
N ILE A 384 22.99 7.40 12.18
CA ILE A 384 21.67 7.02 12.68
C ILE A 384 21.23 7.95 13.82
N GLY A 385 20.00 8.48 13.74
CA GLY A 385 19.41 9.36 14.73
C GLY A 385 20.02 10.77 14.76
N LYS A 386 20.64 11.22 13.66
CA LYS A 386 21.18 12.60 13.57
C LYS A 386 20.45 13.41 12.49
N GLY A 387 19.85 14.50 12.96
CA GLY A 387 19.29 15.55 12.12
C GLY A 387 20.32 16.59 11.69
N ARG A 388 19.86 17.62 10.99
CA ARG A 388 20.68 18.76 10.57
C ARG A 388 19.89 20.07 10.67
N ILE A 389 20.58 21.17 10.94
CA ILE A 389 20.00 22.51 10.85
C ILE A 389 20.20 22.99 9.41
N VAL A 390 19.10 23.30 8.72
CA VAL A 390 19.11 23.80 7.34
C VAL A 390 18.97 25.33 7.28
N ARG A 391 18.46 25.95 8.35
CA ARG A 391 18.40 27.39 8.51
C ARG A 391 18.60 27.75 9.99
N GLN A 392 19.40 28.75 10.27
CA GLN A 392 19.66 29.27 11.62
C GLN A 392 18.70 30.43 11.96
N GLY A 393 18.25 30.47 13.20
CA GLY A 393 17.43 31.53 13.77
C GLY A 393 17.52 31.54 15.29
N LYS A 394 16.63 32.31 15.97
CA LYS A 394 16.73 32.49 17.44
C LYS A 394 15.38 32.46 18.17
N LYS A 395 14.26 32.71 17.48
CA LYS A 395 12.97 32.94 18.14
C LYS A 395 12.04 31.72 18.02
N VAL A 396 11.93 31.17 16.83
CA VAL A 396 11.09 30.02 16.51
C VAL A 396 11.95 28.89 16.00
N ALA A 397 11.71 27.67 16.44
CA ALA A 397 12.30 26.45 15.87
C ALA A 397 11.23 25.65 15.15
N ILE A 398 11.45 25.29 13.88
CA ILE A 398 10.62 24.36 13.13
C ILE A 398 11.40 23.05 12.96
N LEU A 399 10.86 21.98 13.54
CA LEU A 399 11.43 20.63 13.50
C LEU A 399 10.64 19.84 12.45
N SER A 400 11.19 19.69 11.25
CA SER A 400 10.53 19.03 10.13
C SER A 400 10.98 17.60 10.00
N LEU A 401 10.04 16.69 9.70
CA LEU A 401 10.31 15.32 9.32
C LEU A 401 9.77 15.05 7.91
N GLY A 402 10.65 14.63 7.00
CA GLY A 402 10.28 14.29 5.64
C GLY A 402 10.00 15.51 4.75
N THR A 403 9.21 15.33 3.70
CA THR A 403 9.05 16.30 2.60
C THR A 403 8.34 17.61 2.97
N ARG A 404 7.80 17.75 4.18
CA ARG A 404 7.30 19.05 4.67
C ARG A 404 8.41 20.07 4.95
N LEU A 405 9.69 19.70 4.75
CA LEU A 405 10.82 20.61 4.92
C LEU A 405 10.71 21.84 4.01
N GLU A 406 10.26 21.67 2.77
CA GLU A 406 10.03 22.80 1.85
C GLU A 406 9.02 23.80 2.40
N GLU A 407 7.90 23.32 2.93
CA GLU A 407 6.89 24.19 3.56
C GLU A 407 7.38 24.83 4.87
N ALA A 408 8.22 24.10 5.62
CA ALA A 408 8.88 24.64 6.81
C ALA A 408 9.84 25.81 6.47
N LEU A 409 10.58 25.70 5.37
CA LEU A 409 11.46 26.77 4.88
C LEU A 409 10.65 27.99 4.41
N LYS A 410 9.57 27.78 3.64
CA LYS A 410 8.64 28.85 3.23
C LYS A 410 8.01 29.54 4.46
N ALA A 411 7.64 28.77 5.48
CA ALA A 411 7.11 29.32 6.73
C ALA A 411 8.17 30.16 7.47
N ALA A 412 9.40 29.70 7.50
CA ALA A 412 10.50 30.45 8.11
C ALA A 412 10.74 31.80 7.41
N GLU A 413 10.67 31.87 6.09
CA GLU A 413 10.75 33.12 5.33
C GLU A 413 9.59 34.08 5.69
N GLN A 414 8.37 33.55 5.79
CA GLN A 414 7.20 34.35 6.18
C GLN A 414 7.27 34.85 7.62
N LEU A 415 7.86 34.06 8.54
CA LEU A 415 8.10 34.49 9.93
C LEU A 415 9.21 35.52 10.01
N GLU A 416 10.31 35.35 9.26
CA GLU A 416 11.40 36.34 9.19
C GLU A 416 10.91 37.71 8.70
N ALA A 417 10.04 37.72 7.67
CA ALA A 417 9.42 38.95 7.18
C ALA A 417 8.57 39.67 8.24
N ARG A 418 8.26 39.00 9.35
CA ARG A 418 7.57 39.54 10.52
C ARG A 418 8.51 39.81 11.72
N GLY A 419 9.83 39.77 11.50
CA GLY A 419 10.83 39.97 12.54
C GLY A 419 11.00 38.77 13.49
N LEU A 420 10.51 37.58 13.12
CA LEU A 420 10.61 36.35 13.90
C LEU A 420 11.69 35.45 13.31
N SER A 421 12.93 35.64 13.77
CA SER A 421 14.07 34.83 13.32
C SER A 421 13.87 33.36 13.62
N THR A 422 13.89 32.53 12.58
CA THR A 422 13.41 31.14 12.63
C THR A 422 14.51 30.14 12.25
N THR A 423 14.76 29.17 13.14
CA THR A 423 15.56 27.99 12.87
C THR A 423 14.69 26.92 12.20
N VAL A 424 15.20 26.28 11.16
CA VAL A 424 14.60 25.07 10.55
C VAL A 424 15.56 23.91 10.65
N ALA A 425 15.11 22.81 11.22
CA ALA A 425 15.86 21.56 11.33
C ALA A 425 15.15 20.45 10.56
N ASP A 426 15.91 19.72 9.74
CA ASP A 426 15.53 18.46 9.13
C ASP A 426 15.93 17.31 10.06
N LEU A 427 14.95 16.69 10.69
CA LEU A 427 15.21 15.68 11.73
C LEU A 427 15.54 14.31 11.15
N ARG A 428 15.27 14.06 9.86
CA ARG A 428 15.61 12.83 9.14
C ARG A 428 15.05 11.54 9.74
N PHE A 429 15.06 11.41 11.07
CA PHE A 429 14.69 10.21 11.82
C PHE A 429 13.49 10.48 12.73
N ALA A 430 12.43 9.70 12.54
CA ALA A 430 11.35 9.60 13.53
C ALA A 430 11.82 8.74 14.73
N LYS A 431 12.72 7.79 14.46
CA LYS A 431 13.35 6.93 15.47
C LYS A 431 14.70 6.40 14.98
N PRO A 432 15.77 6.45 15.82
CA PRO A 432 15.81 7.19 17.08
C PRO A 432 15.77 8.70 16.85
N LEU A 433 15.25 9.44 17.81
CA LEU A 433 15.30 10.91 17.79
C LEU A 433 16.73 11.43 17.96
N ASP A 434 17.07 12.55 17.32
CA ASP A 434 18.25 13.35 17.69
C ASP A 434 17.94 14.15 18.95
N THR A 435 18.04 13.50 20.11
CA THR A 435 17.68 14.08 21.41
C THR A 435 18.52 15.32 21.74
N ASP A 436 19.81 15.34 21.33
CA ASP A 436 20.70 16.48 21.60
C ASP A 436 20.30 17.71 20.79
N LEU A 437 20.05 17.52 19.50
CA LEU A 437 19.56 18.62 18.63
C LEU A 437 18.20 19.12 19.10
N ILE A 438 17.26 18.20 19.35
CA ILE A 438 15.91 18.56 19.82
C ILE A 438 15.99 19.30 21.15
N ARG A 439 16.72 18.81 22.14
CA ARG A 439 16.92 19.47 23.45
C ARG A 439 17.47 20.89 23.27
N THR A 440 18.48 21.03 22.42
CA THR A 440 19.08 22.34 22.11
C THR A 440 18.03 23.30 21.55
N LEU A 441 17.25 22.84 20.55
CA LEU A 441 16.22 23.67 19.94
C LEU A 441 15.09 24.04 20.91
N LEU A 442 14.66 23.10 21.75
CA LEU A 442 13.59 23.32 22.73
C LEU A 442 14.01 24.26 23.88
N THR A 443 15.29 24.32 24.22
CA THR A 443 15.80 25.17 25.31
C THR A 443 16.27 26.57 24.84
N THR A 444 16.59 26.72 23.56
CA THR A 444 17.13 28.00 23.02
C THR A 444 16.12 28.84 22.26
N HIS A 445 14.93 28.31 21.99
CA HIS A 445 13.88 29.02 21.26
C HIS A 445 12.61 29.20 22.14
N GLU A 446 11.88 30.25 21.91
CA GLU A 446 10.63 30.52 22.67
C GLU A 446 9.49 29.62 22.21
N VAL A 447 9.45 29.28 20.92
CA VAL A 447 8.45 28.42 20.30
C VAL A 447 9.11 27.35 19.49
N ALA A 448 8.64 26.11 19.63
CA ALA A 448 8.99 24.99 18.77
C ALA A 448 7.73 24.45 18.07
N VAL A 449 7.84 24.14 16.77
CA VAL A 449 6.78 23.55 15.97
C VAL A 449 7.32 22.30 15.30
N THR A 450 6.74 21.13 15.57
CA THR A 450 7.06 19.91 14.79
C THR A 450 6.10 19.80 13.62
N VAL A 451 6.59 19.29 12.48
CA VAL A 451 5.78 19.08 11.26
C VAL A 451 6.09 17.71 10.68
N GLU A 452 5.05 16.92 10.47
CA GLU A 452 5.14 15.57 9.88
C GLU A 452 3.93 15.21 9.02
N GLU A 453 4.10 14.25 8.11
CA GLU A 453 3.03 13.65 7.31
C GLU A 453 2.60 12.30 7.92
N GLY A 454 2.25 12.30 9.19
CA GLY A 454 1.85 11.14 9.97
C GLY A 454 0.64 11.46 10.85
N ALA A 455 -0.06 10.42 11.30
CA ALA A 455 -1.15 10.51 12.25
C ALA A 455 -0.65 10.85 13.67
N ILE A 456 -1.58 11.06 14.60
CA ILE A 456 -1.27 11.21 16.04
C ILE A 456 -0.50 9.99 16.55
N GLY A 457 0.50 10.21 17.40
CA GLY A 457 1.41 9.16 17.88
C GLY A 457 2.70 9.04 17.06
N GLY A 458 2.87 9.85 16.01
CA GLY A 458 4.07 9.91 15.19
C GLY A 458 5.21 10.74 15.81
N PHE A 459 6.02 11.35 14.95
CA PHE A 459 7.24 12.08 15.32
C PHE A 459 6.99 13.18 16.36
N GLY A 460 5.98 14.03 16.15
CA GLY A 460 5.65 15.11 17.09
C GLY A 460 5.25 14.61 18.47
N ALA A 461 4.61 13.46 18.58
CA ALA A 461 4.27 12.82 19.84
C ALA A 461 5.53 12.30 20.56
N HIS A 462 6.47 11.69 19.84
CA HIS A 462 7.75 11.26 20.42
C HIS A 462 8.59 12.44 20.92
N VAL A 463 8.62 13.57 20.18
CA VAL A 463 9.26 14.82 20.66
C VAL A 463 8.57 15.35 21.90
N LEU A 464 7.23 15.36 21.95
CA LEU A 464 6.48 15.82 23.12
C LEU A 464 6.73 14.92 24.34
N THR A 465 6.76 13.60 24.15
CA THR A 465 7.07 12.64 25.23
C THR A 465 8.46 12.90 25.77
N MET A 466 9.47 12.99 24.91
CA MET A 466 10.84 13.32 25.31
C MET A 466 10.90 14.64 26.09
N ALA A 467 10.24 15.69 25.60
CA ALA A 467 10.21 17.00 26.26
C ALA A 467 9.55 16.96 27.64
N SER A 468 8.53 16.11 27.80
CA SER A 468 7.87 15.87 29.09
C SER A 468 8.76 15.09 30.04
N ASP A 469 9.36 13.98 29.60
CA ASP A 469 10.21 13.11 30.42
C ASP A 469 11.46 13.84 30.93
N GLU A 470 11.99 14.79 30.14
CA GLU A 470 13.15 15.62 30.53
C GLU A 470 12.75 16.92 31.25
N GLY A 471 11.46 17.17 31.52
CA GLY A 471 10.98 18.39 32.17
C GLY A 471 11.14 19.67 31.36
N LEU A 472 11.39 19.58 30.05
CA LEU A 472 11.61 20.76 29.20
C LEU A 472 10.36 21.63 29.03
N ILE A 473 9.16 21.03 29.18
CA ILE A 473 7.89 21.75 29.09
C ILE A 473 7.61 22.59 30.35
N ASP A 474 8.26 22.32 31.48
CA ASP A 474 8.01 23.00 32.75
C ASP A 474 8.60 24.44 32.78
N ALA A 475 9.55 24.72 31.92
CA ALA A 475 10.21 26.01 31.80
C ALA A 475 9.47 27.02 30.90
N GLY A 476 8.23 26.76 30.52
CA GLY A 476 7.40 27.67 29.72
C GLY A 476 7.60 27.53 28.19
N LEU A 477 8.20 26.47 27.73
CA LEU A 477 8.29 26.12 26.31
C LEU A 477 6.90 26.07 25.65
N LYS A 478 6.78 26.70 24.51
CA LYS A 478 5.56 26.66 23.69
C LYS A 478 5.74 25.69 22.52
N LEU A 479 5.49 24.42 22.76
CA LEU A 479 5.57 23.36 21.74
C LEU A 479 4.22 23.17 21.04
N ARG A 480 4.22 23.06 19.71
CA ARG A 480 3.07 22.73 18.86
C ARG A 480 3.45 21.59 17.92
N THR A 481 2.53 20.65 17.75
CA THR A 481 2.73 19.49 16.86
C THR A 481 1.74 19.56 15.70
N LEU A 482 2.27 19.74 14.48
CA LEU A 482 1.50 19.69 13.24
C LEU A 482 1.64 18.30 12.61
N ARG A 483 0.51 17.69 12.37
CA ARG A 483 0.36 16.32 11.87
C ARG A 483 -0.93 16.20 11.08
N LEU A 484 -1.18 15.06 10.44
CA LEU A 484 -2.46 14.80 9.79
C LEU A 484 -3.63 14.88 10.80
N PRO A 485 -4.76 15.45 10.40
CA PRO A 485 -5.95 15.52 11.24
C PRO A 485 -6.55 14.14 11.48
N ASP A 486 -7.39 14.01 12.53
CA ASP A 486 -8.08 12.77 12.88
C ASP A 486 -9.34 12.55 11.99
N VAL A 487 -9.09 12.53 10.68
CA VAL A 487 -10.10 12.25 9.64
C VAL A 487 -9.47 11.49 8.48
N PHE A 488 -10.25 10.64 7.83
CA PHE A 488 -9.85 10.06 6.55
C PHE A 488 -10.08 11.09 5.45
N GLN A 489 -9.00 11.59 4.85
CA GLN A 489 -9.08 12.64 3.83
C GLN A 489 -9.43 12.05 2.46
N ASP A 490 -10.41 12.64 1.80
CA ASP A 490 -10.82 12.27 0.45
C ASP A 490 -9.73 12.59 -0.59
N GLN A 491 -9.92 12.06 -1.80
CA GLN A 491 -9.04 12.32 -2.94
C GLN A 491 -9.12 13.78 -3.39
N ASP A 492 -7.97 14.38 -3.63
CA ASP A 492 -7.81 15.70 -4.23
C ASP A 492 -6.40 15.81 -4.82
N SER A 493 -5.98 17.00 -5.24
CA SER A 493 -4.58 17.28 -5.49
C SER A 493 -3.76 17.20 -4.18
N PRO A 494 -2.51 16.74 -4.20
CA PRO A 494 -1.68 16.69 -2.99
C PRO A 494 -1.61 18.03 -2.26
N GLN A 495 -1.47 19.12 -3.02
CA GLN A 495 -1.41 20.47 -2.46
C GLN A 495 -2.68 20.82 -1.66
N LYS A 496 -3.85 20.50 -2.19
CA LYS A 496 -5.14 20.75 -1.54
C LYS A 496 -5.30 19.86 -0.30
N GLN A 497 -4.94 18.58 -0.40
CA GLN A 497 -4.99 17.69 0.76
C GLN A 497 -4.11 18.18 1.92
N TYR A 498 -2.88 18.66 1.65
CA TYR A 498 -2.00 19.23 2.68
C TYR A 498 -2.50 20.58 3.21
N ASP A 499 -3.20 21.35 2.39
CA ASP A 499 -3.85 22.59 2.84
C ASP A 499 -4.97 22.27 3.82
N ASP A 500 -5.85 21.35 3.47
CA ASP A 500 -6.94 20.88 4.34
C ASP A 500 -6.41 20.20 5.62
N ALA A 501 -5.25 19.53 5.53
CA ALA A 501 -4.57 18.94 6.69
C ALA A 501 -3.91 19.98 7.61
N GLY A 502 -3.77 21.22 7.19
CA GLY A 502 -3.11 22.26 7.98
C GLY A 502 -1.58 22.10 8.05
N LEU A 503 -0.94 21.59 6.99
CA LEU A 503 0.49 21.26 6.96
C LEU A 503 1.29 22.12 5.95
N ASN A 504 0.68 23.07 5.27
CA ASN A 504 1.37 24.01 4.40
C ASN A 504 1.93 25.21 5.19
N ALA A 505 2.83 25.97 4.58
CA ALA A 505 3.54 27.09 5.21
C ALA A 505 2.65 28.09 5.97
N PRO A 506 1.46 28.53 5.47
CA PRO A 506 0.58 29.42 6.21
C PRO A 506 0.14 28.86 7.56
N HIS A 507 -0.12 27.57 7.65
CA HIS A 507 -0.56 26.90 8.88
C HIS A 507 0.56 26.76 9.90
N ILE A 508 1.79 26.50 9.44
CA ILE A 508 2.99 26.47 10.28
C ILE A 508 3.21 27.87 10.89
N VAL A 509 3.10 28.93 10.07
CA VAL A 509 3.18 30.33 10.52
C VAL A 509 2.09 30.63 11.54
N GLU A 510 0.85 30.25 11.27
CA GLU A 510 -0.27 30.46 12.17
C GLU A 510 -0.06 29.78 13.53
N ALA A 511 0.43 28.54 13.53
CA ALA A 511 0.73 27.80 14.75
C ALA A 511 1.80 28.50 15.60
N ALA A 512 2.86 29.01 14.97
CA ALA A 512 3.90 29.77 15.66
C ALA A 512 3.36 31.11 16.22
N LEU A 513 2.60 31.88 15.44
CA LEU A 513 2.01 33.14 15.87
C LEU A 513 1.01 32.97 17.03
N LYS A 514 0.14 31.97 16.94
CA LYS A 514 -0.79 31.61 18.04
C LYS A 514 -0.04 31.24 19.32
N ALA A 515 1.06 30.50 19.21
CA ALA A 515 1.90 30.17 20.36
C ALA A 515 2.55 31.39 20.99
N LEU A 516 2.95 32.36 20.18
CA LEU A 516 3.47 33.67 20.65
C LEU A 516 2.39 34.64 21.13
N ARG A 517 1.10 34.32 20.97
CA ARG A 517 -0.05 35.20 21.24
C ARG A 517 -0.06 36.48 20.39
N ILE A 518 0.49 36.42 19.19
CA ILE A 518 0.48 37.52 18.20
C ILE A 518 -0.77 37.35 17.32
N ASN A 519 -1.64 38.39 17.30
CA ASN A 519 -2.82 38.38 16.43
C ASN A 519 -2.41 38.49 14.97
N SER A 520 -2.81 37.54 14.14
CA SER A 520 -2.54 37.50 12.71
C SER A 520 -3.09 38.72 11.94
N ALA A 521 -4.12 39.39 12.45
CA ALA A 521 -4.73 40.59 11.88
C ALA A 521 -3.87 41.88 12.02
N VAL A 522 -3.04 41.96 13.06
CA VAL A 522 -2.22 43.19 13.32
C VAL A 522 -1.02 43.29 12.41
N ALA A 523 -0.47 42.15 11.98
CA ALA A 523 0.70 42.13 11.11
C ALA A 523 0.45 42.60 9.65
N GLN A 524 -0.81 42.76 9.23
CA GLN A 524 -1.16 43.29 7.91
C GLN A 524 -1.40 44.82 7.93
N SER A 525 -1.63 45.41 9.07
CA SER A 525 -1.91 46.86 9.18
C SER A 525 -0.65 47.74 9.21
N GLU A 526 0.49 47.21 9.68
CA GLU A 526 1.76 47.96 9.71
C GLU A 526 2.45 48.12 8.35
N LYS A 527 2.00 47.39 7.31
CA LYS A 527 2.46 47.59 5.92
C LYS A 527 1.65 48.63 5.14
N ARG A 528 0.66 49.34 5.78
CA ARG A 528 -0.19 50.38 5.16
C ARG A 528 -0.02 51.74 5.80
N ALA A 529 0.92 51.95 6.70
CA ALA A 529 1.29 53.23 7.26
C ALA A 529 2.61 53.80 6.67
#